data_3cf49cd1f86eab5b59f62b891cb2845b
#
_entry.id   3cf49cd1f86eab5b59f62b891cb2845b
#
_cell.length_a   1.000
_cell.length_b   1.000
_cell.length_c   1.000
_cell.angle_alpha   90.00
_cell.angle_beta   90.00
_cell.angle_gamma   90.00
#
_symmetry.space_group_name_H-M   'P 1'
#
loop_
_entity.id
_entity.type
_entity.pdbx_description
1 polymer ?
#
loop_
_entity_poly.entity_id
_entity_poly.type
_entity_poly.pdbx_seq_one_letter_code
_entity_poly.pdbx_strand_id
1 'polypeptide(L)'
;MSNVTWTGGEEHWIQKGDIRLFMWQKKASSKVPHAGTIFFVHGSSMASQPTFDLYVPGRPYSSAMDWFSDHGFDTWTMDNEGYGRSDKHRDINFDISNGADDLAVGSQYILDKTGATSLLMYGISSGALKAALFTERHPERVAKLALDAFVWTGEGSHTLDQRKKKLPEFLAQNRRPIDRDFVHSIFKRDHPDTTDAVTVNAFADAILTLDDSMPTGTYVDMCSKLPLLDPTKITVSSIILRGEYDGIAGMDDLIDFYKLLPNMNKQFSVMRGISHASFQQKNYMMVYHILNSFYTMPEPAYQG
;
A
#
# COMPACT_ATOMS: atom_id res chain seq x y z
N MET A 1 -0.24 -11.29 -25.72
CA MET A 1 -0.06 -10.50 -24.48
C MET A 1 -0.99 -9.30 -24.63
N SER A 2 -1.98 -9.15 -23.78
CA SER A 2 -2.82 -7.96 -23.76
C SER A 2 -1.95 -6.78 -23.34
N ASN A 3 -1.84 -5.75 -24.17
CA ASN A 3 -1.18 -4.51 -23.77
C ASN A 3 -2.04 -3.83 -22.71
N VAL A 4 -1.67 -3.98 -21.45
CA VAL A 4 -2.28 -3.21 -20.36
C VAL A 4 -1.87 -1.75 -20.55
N THR A 5 -2.85 -0.86 -20.66
CA THR A 5 -2.61 0.57 -20.84
C THR A 5 -3.30 1.32 -19.71
N TRP A 6 -2.55 2.13 -18.96
CA TRP A 6 -3.10 3.04 -17.97
C TRP A 6 -3.43 4.37 -18.63
N THR A 7 -4.62 4.88 -18.34
CA THR A 7 -5.14 6.11 -18.96
C THR A 7 -5.67 7.09 -17.91
N GLY A 8 -5.84 8.35 -18.30
CA GLY A 8 -6.46 9.36 -17.44
C GLY A 8 -5.58 9.88 -16.32
N GLY A 9 -4.29 9.61 -16.33
CA GLY A 9 -3.31 10.10 -15.36
C GLY A 9 -2.09 10.72 -16.03
N GLU A 10 -1.18 11.22 -15.19
CA GLU A 10 0.09 11.85 -15.59
C GLU A 10 1.27 11.04 -15.02
N GLU A 11 2.29 10.82 -15.86
CA GLU A 11 3.54 10.19 -15.46
C GLU A 11 4.51 11.23 -14.90
N HIS A 12 5.18 10.89 -13.82
CA HIS A 12 6.24 11.70 -13.25
C HIS A 12 7.47 10.82 -12.97
N TRP A 13 8.63 11.43 -13.08
CA TRP A 13 9.91 10.81 -12.78
C TRP A 13 10.69 11.68 -11.82
N ILE A 14 11.14 11.08 -10.71
CA ILE A 14 11.91 11.77 -9.69
C ILE A 14 13.25 11.08 -9.47
N GLN A 15 14.20 11.82 -8.92
CA GLN A 15 15.56 11.33 -8.64
C GLN A 15 15.79 11.13 -7.14
N LYS A 16 16.28 9.95 -6.76
CA LYS A 16 16.87 9.64 -5.46
C LYS A 16 18.36 9.33 -5.67
N GLY A 17 19.21 10.35 -5.64
CA GLY A 17 20.61 10.22 -6.07
C GLY A 17 20.70 9.88 -7.57
N ASP A 18 21.27 8.73 -7.90
CA ASP A 18 21.37 8.19 -9.26
C ASP A 18 20.19 7.29 -9.67
N ILE A 19 19.23 7.07 -8.77
CA ILE A 19 18.06 6.23 -8.98
C ILE A 19 16.87 7.04 -9.46
N ARG A 20 16.20 6.58 -10.51
CA ARG A 20 14.94 7.16 -11.00
C ARG A 20 13.77 6.37 -10.44
N LEU A 21 12.82 7.09 -9.84
CA LEU A 21 11.57 6.51 -9.33
C LEU A 21 10.41 6.98 -10.21
N PHE A 22 9.54 6.06 -10.57
CA PHE A 22 8.33 6.31 -11.33
C PHE A 22 7.18 6.66 -10.40
N MET A 23 6.43 7.70 -10.75
CA MET A 23 5.19 8.09 -10.07
C MET A 23 4.05 8.26 -11.06
N TRP A 24 2.85 7.99 -10.59
CA TRP A 24 1.62 8.14 -11.35
C TRP A 24 0.62 9.00 -10.57
N GLN A 25 0.02 9.98 -11.24
CA GLN A 25 -0.95 10.91 -10.67
C GLN A 25 -2.28 10.83 -11.40
N LYS A 26 -3.39 10.89 -10.66
CA LYS A 26 -4.70 11.31 -11.20
C LYS A 26 -5.20 12.50 -10.39
N LYS A 27 -5.52 13.59 -11.11
CA LYS A 27 -5.98 14.85 -10.49
C LYS A 27 -7.41 14.73 -9.99
N ALA A 28 -7.70 15.43 -8.91
CA ALA A 28 -9.06 15.59 -8.41
C ALA A 28 -10.01 16.11 -9.49
N SER A 29 -11.22 15.59 -9.51
CA SER A 29 -12.29 16.10 -10.36
C SER A 29 -12.60 17.57 -10.03
N SER A 30 -12.61 18.43 -11.03
CA SER A 30 -13.00 19.84 -10.85
C SER A 30 -14.51 20.03 -10.57
N LYS A 31 -15.30 18.95 -10.60
CA LYS A 31 -16.75 18.98 -10.37
C LYS A 31 -17.14 18.95 -8.89
N VAL A 32 -16.20 18.65 -8.01
CA VAL A 32 -16.41 18.55 -6.57
C VAL A 32 -15.32 19.34 -5.83
N PRO A 33 -15.56 19.79 -4.59
CA PRO A 33 -14.53 20.44 -3.78
C PRO A 33 -13.30 19.56 -3.60
N HIS A 34 -12.11 20.17 -3.62
CA HIS A 34 -10.86 19.46 -3.34
C HIS A 34 -10.84 18.94 -1.89
N ALA A 35 -10.60 17.64 -1.72
CA ALA A 35 -10.67 16.94 -0.43
C ALA A 35 -9.30 16.59 0.16
N GLY A 36 -8.22 16.79 -0.61
CA GLY A 36 -6.85 16.53 -0.18
C GLY A 36 -6.04 15.76 -1.20
N THR A 37 -4.80 15.41 -0.83
CA THR A 37 -3.87 14.67 -1.68
C THR A 37 -3.54 13.33 -1.04
N ILE A 38 -3.88 12.23 -1.72
CA ILE A 38 -3.62 10.86 -1.25
C ILE A 38 -2.34 10.33 -1.89
N PHE A 39 -1.45 9.76 -1.08
CA PHE A 39 -0.29 9.01 -1.55
C PHE A 39 -0.45 7.52 -1.20
N PHE A 40 -0.64 6.69 -2.23
CA PHE A 40 -0.82 5.24 -2.14
C PHE A 40 0.52 4.51 -2.19
N VAL A 41 0.75 3.58 -1.25
CA VAL A 41 2.01 2.83 -1.09
C VAL A 41 1.77 1.33 -1.26
N HIS A 42 2.38 0.74 -2.30
CA HIS A 42 2.20 -0.66 -2.67
C HIS A 42 2.96 -1.65 -1.78
N GLY A 43 2.49 -2.90 -1.79
CA GLY A 43 3.07 -4.02 -1.04
C GLY A 43 4.27 -4.69 -1.73
N SER A 44 4.67 -5.87 -1.21
CA SER A 44 5.91 -6.59 -1.58
C SER A 44 5.89 -7.29 -2.94
N SER A 45 4.72 -7.55 -3.48
CA SER A 45 4.57 -8.48 -4.62
C SER A 45 3.84 -7.84 -5.79
N MET A 46 3.84 -6.53 -5.85
CA MET A 46 3.05 -5.77 -6.79
C MET A 46 3.65 -4.38 -7.03
N ALA A 47 3.61 -3.91 -8.28
CA ALA A 47 3.87 -2.53 -8.62
C ALA A 47 2.66 -1.65 -8.31
N SER A 48 2.84 -0.34 -8.33
CA SER A 48 1.86 0.63 -7.87
C SER A 48 0.61 0.73 -8.76
N GLN A 49 0.79 0.89 -10.07
CA GLN A 49 -0.35 1.03 -10.99
C GLN A 49 -1.28 -0.19 -10.97
N PRO A 50 -0.80 -1.45 -11.06
CA PRO A 50 -1.67 -2.62 -10.92
C PRO A 50 -2.42 -2.68 -9.59
N THR A 51 -1.83 -2.14 -8.53
CA THR A 51 -2.44 -2.16 -7.19
C THR A 51 -3.56 -1.14 -7.05
N PHE A 52 -3.36 0.09 -7.56
CA PHE A 52 -4.22 1.23 -7.25
C PHE A 52 -5.00 1.77 -8.45
N ASP A 53 -4.54 1.48 -9.66
CA ASP A 53 -5.15 1.94 -10.92
C ASP A 53 -5.45 0.78 -11.88
N LEU A 54 -5.98 -0.32 -11.35
CA LEU A 54 -6.31 -1.50 -12.13
C LEU A 54 -7.64 -1.32 -12.87
N TYR A 55 -7.63 -1.54 -14.18
CA TYR A 55 -8.86 -1.68 -14.95
C TYR A 55 -9.31 -3.15 -14.99
N VAL A 56 -10.55 -3.40 -14.56
CA VAL A 56 -11.19 -4.73 -14.63
C VAL A 56 -12.49 -4.61 -15.41
N PRO A 57 -12.64 -5.31 -16.54
CA PRO A 57 -13.85 -5.26 -17.34
C PRO A 57 -15.10 -5.62 -16.54
N GLY A 58 -16.14 -4.77 -16.64
CA GLY A 58 -17.40 -5.00 -15.95
C GLY A 58 -17.41 -4.69 -14.45
N ARG A 59 -16.31 -4.21 -13.89
CA ARG A 59 -16.20 -3.85 -12.48
C ARG A 59 -16.15 -2.32 -12.33
N PRO A 60 -17.24 -1.65 -11.90
CA PRO A 60 -17.26 -0.21 -11.70
C PRO A 60 -16.18 0.22 -10.70
N TYR A 61 -15.48 1.31 -11.00
CA TYR A 61 -14.42 1.83 -10.12
C TYR A 61 -13.42 0.75 -9.66
N SER A 62 -13.01 -0.12 -10.59
CA SER A 62 -11.93 -1.09 -10.31
C SER A 62 -10.60 -0.40 -10.02
N SER A 63 -10.42 0.85 -10.47
CA SER A 63 -9.34 1.75 -10.08
C SER A 63 -9.74 2.52 -8.81
N ALA A 64 -8.98 2.34 -7.74
CA ALA A 64 -9.11 3.15 -6.54
C ALA A 64 -8.78 4.63 -6.84
N MET A 65 -7.76 4.87 -7.66
CA MET A 65 -7.36 6.24 -8.02
C MET A 65 -8.47 6.97 -8.76
N ASP A 66 -9.22 6.32 -9.65
CA ASP A 66 -10.38 6.93 -10.33
C ASP A 66 -11.48 7.29 -9.32
N TRP A 67 -11.80 6.36 -8.42
CA TRP A 67 -12.86 6.59 -7.45
C TRP A 67 -12.53 7.79 -6.54
N PHE A 68 -11.32 7.82 -5.99
CA PHE A 68 -10.90 8.92 -5.12
C PHE A 68 -10.76 10.25 -5.88
N SER A 69 -10.30 10.22 -7.13
CA SER A 69 -10.25 11.43 -7.98
C SER A 69 -11.64 12.01 -8.23
N ASP A 70 -12.64 11.17 -8.50
CA ASP A 70 -14.04 11.59 -8.65
C ASP A 70 -14.64 12.13 -7.34
N HIS A 71 -14.05 11.78 -6.20
CA HIS A 71 -14.45 12.26 -4.87
C HIS A 71 -13.60 13.44 -4.35
N GLY A 72 -12.84 14.09 -5.24
CA GLY A 72 -12.14 15.34 -4.94
C GLY A 72 -10.72 15.20 -4.42
N PHE A 73 -10.11 14.01 -4.49
CA PHE A 73 -8.72 13.83 -4.07
C PHE A 73 -7.76 13.87 -5.25
N ASP A 74 -6.67 14.61 -5.14
CA ASP A 74 -5.49 14.32 -5.95
C ASP A 74 -4.89 13.00 -5.49
N THR A 75 -4.74 12.03 -6.41
CA THR A 75 -4.25 10.70 -6.08
C THR A 75 -2.88 10.47 -6.71
N TRP A 76 -1.96 9.99 -5.89
CA TRP A 76 -0.59 9.68 -6.28
C TRP A 76 -0.21 8.28 -5.87
N THR A 77 0.59 7.62 -6.68
CA THR A 77 1.27 6.40 -6.32
C THR A 77 2.67 6.37 -6.90
N MET A 78 3.55 5.54 -6.36
CA MET A 78 4.94 5.42 -6.77
C MET A 78 5.34 3.94 -6.80
N ASP A 79 6.06 3.54 -7.84
CA ASP A 79 6.82 2.31 -7.78
C ASP A 79 8.06 2.53 -6.92
N ASN A 80 8.17 1.83 -5.79
CA ASN A 80 9.40 1.83 -5.01
C ASN A 80 10.57 1.31 -5.86
N GLU A 81 11.79 1.67 -5.51
CA GLU A 81 12.99 1.13 -6.15
C GLU A 81 12.95 -0.41 -6.15
N GLY A 82 13.29 -1.01 -7.27
CA GLY A 82 13.22 -2.46 -7.46
C GLY A 82 11.89 -2.98 -7.99
N TYR A 83 10.87 -2.14 -8.18
CA TYR A 83 9.51 -2.51 -8.62
C TYR A 83 9.09 -1.75 -9.88
N GLY A 84 8.20 -2.36 -10.65
CA GLY A 84 7.46 -1.71 -11.72
C GLY A 84 8.34 -1.00 -12.74
N ARG A 85 8.13 0.28 -12.89
CA ARG A 85 8.84 1.15 -13.84
C ARG A 85 10.04 1.88 -13.22
N SER A 86 10.18 1.86 -11.89
CA SER A 86 11.35 2.42 -11.19
C SER A 86 12.62 1.62 -11.47
N ASP A 87 13.78 2.24 -11.27
CA ASP A 87 15.06 1.60 -11.48
C ASP A 87 15.24 0.35 -10.60
N LYS A 88 15.89 -0.69 -11.14
CA LYS A 88 16.08 -2.01 -10.54
C LYS A 88 17.54 -2.49 -10.59
N HIS A 89 18.45 -1.57 -10.92
CA HIS A 89 19.83 -1.95 -11.30
C HIS A 89 20.76 -2.17 -10.10
N ARG A 90 20.41 -1.69 -8.89
CA ARG A 90 21.24 -1.93 -7.71
C ARG A 90 21.11 -3.39 -7.24
N ASP A 91 22.22 -4.02 -6.93
CA ASP A 91 22.23 -5.38 -6.37
C ASP A 91 22.01 -5.36 -4.85
N ILE A 92 20.81 -4.93 -4.45
CA ILE A 92 20.32 -4.95 -3.07
C ILE A 92 18.93 -5.58 -3.03
N ASN A 93 18.47 -5.93 -1.84
CA ASN A 93 17.18 -6.61 -1.67
C ASN A 93 15.97 -5.68 -1.49
N PHE A 94 16.16 -4.34 -1.46
CA PHE A 94 15.10 -3.32 -1.34
C PHE A 94 14.16 -3.58 -0.17
N ASP A 95 14.64 -3.42 1.04
CA ASP A 95 13.92 -3.67 2.27
C ASP A 95 12.88 -2.57 2.62
N ILE A 96 12.24 -2.68 3.78
CA ILE A 96 11.22 -1.71 4.24
C ILE A 96 11.83 -0.33 4.43
N SER A 97 13.04 -0.23 4.98
CA SER A 97 13.72 1.06 5.18
C SER A 97 14.02 1.76 3.85
N ASN A 98 14.51 1.00 2.85
CA ASN A 98 14.72 1.55 1.50
C ASN A 98 13.40 2.11 0.90
N GLY A 99 12.29 1.40 1.11
CA GLY A 99 10.99 1.88 0.68
C GLY A 99 10.53 3.15 1.41
N ALA A 100 10.80 3.28 2.70
CA ALA A 100 10.51 4.51 3.44
C ALA A 100 11.37 5.70 2.95
N ASP A 101 12.63 5.45 2.56
CA ASP A 101 13.50 6.47 1.95
C ASP A 101 12.99 6.91 0.56
N ASP A 102 12.43 5.98 -0.23
CA ASP A 102 11.75 6.32 -1.50
C ASP A 102 10.55 7.23 -1.25
N LEU A 103 9.73 6.91 -0.23
CA LEU A 103 8.59 7.75 0.14
C LEU A 103 9.01 9.15 0.59
N ALA A 104 10.18 9.30 1.23
CA ALA A 104 10.68 10.60 1.62
C ALA A 104 10.96 11.51 0.40
N VAL A 105 11.51 10.95 -0.67
CA VAL A 105 11.72 11.71 -1.93
C VAL A 105 10.39 11.93 -2.65
N GLY A 106 9.55 10.90 -2.77
CA GLY A 106 8.25 11.00 -3.42
C GLY A 106 7.31 11.99 -2.75
N SER A 107 7.21 11.96 -1.42
CA SER A 107 6.36 12.89 -0.67
C SER A 107 6.79 14.34 -0.85
N GLN A 108 8.10 14.62 -0.81
CA GLN A 108 8.60 15.97 -1.05
C GLN A 108 8.21 16.49 -2.44
N TYR A 109 8.39 15.65 -3.46
CA TYR A 109 7.97 16.00 -4.82
C TYR A 109 6.47 16.30 -4.94
N ILE A 110 5.62 15.47 -4.30
CA ILE A 110 4.17 15.69 -4.31
C ILE A 110 3.82 17.03 -3.63
N LEU A 111 4.39 17.31 -2.46
CA LEU A 111 4.16 18.56 -1.72
C LEU A 111 4.56 19.78 -2.55
N ASP A 112 5.75 19.76 -3.16
CA ASP A 112 6.25 20.83 -4.02
C ASP A 112 5.37 21.02 -5.26
N LYS A 113 4.87 19.94 -5.84
CA LYS A 113 4.08 19.95 -7.07
C LYS A 113 2.64 20.41 -6.85
N THR A 114 2.05 20.04 -5.71
CA THR A 114 0.63 20.30 -5.41
C THR A 114 0.41 21.55 -4.55
N GLY A 115 1.44 21.99 -3.82
CA GLY A 115 1.33 23.02 -2.78
C GLY A 115 0.61 22.54 -1.52
N ALA A 116 0.34 21.24 -1.39
CA ALA A 116 -0.20 20.66 -0.16
C ALA A 116 0.82 20.79 0.98
N THR A 117 0.34 20.99 2.20
CA THR A 117 1.21 21.10 3.40
C THR A 117 1.51 19.72 4.00
N SER A 118 0.64 18.75 3.76
CA SER A 118 0.76 17.37 4.22
C SER A 118 -0.09 16.43 3.37
N LEU A 119 0.16 15.13 3.45
CA LEU A 119 -0.46 14.09 2.63
C LEU A 119 -1.36 13.19 3.45
N LEU A 120 -2.40 12.66 2.80
CA LEU A 120 -3.16 11.52 3.27
C LEU A 120 -2.44 10.26 2.79
N MET A 121 -1.93 9.45 3.71
CA MET A 121 -1.15 8.27 3.36
C MET A 121 -2.01 7.01 3.44
N TYR A 122 -1.88 6.14 2.45
CA TYR A 122 -2.41 4.77 2.48
C TYR A 122 -1.31 3.78 2.15
N GLY A 123 -1.10 2.79 3.00
CA GLY A 123 -0.20 1.69 2.71
C GLY A 123 -0.89 0.35 2.87
N ILE A 124 -0.58 -0.60 1.96
CA ILE A 124 -1.10 -1.97 2.03
C ILE A 124 0.02 -2.99 2.22
N SER A 125 -0.17 -3.96 3.13
CA SER A 125 0.80 -5.04 3.38
C SER A 125 2.18 -4.48 3.80
N SER A 126 3.27 -4.85 3.13
CA SER A 126 4.57 -4.20 3.36
C SER A 126 4.59 -2.71 3.00
N GLY A 127 3.66 -2.25 2.16
CA GLY A 127 3.44 -0.82 1.94
C GLY A 127 2.93 -0.10 3.19
N ALA A 128 2.15 -0.78 4.03
CA ALA A 128 1.74 -0.25 5.33
C ALA A 128 2.94 -0.10 6.28
N LEU A 129 3.88 -1.07 6.28
CA LEU A 129 5.13 -0.94 7.04
C LEU A 129 6.00 0.23 6.55
N LYS A 130 6.13 0.38 5.22
CA LYS A 130 6.87 1.50 4.62
C LYS A 130 6.24 2.85 4.97
N ALA A 131 4.91 2.97 4.83
CA ALA A 131 4.16 4.19 5.15
C ALA A 131 4.22 4.52 6.66
N ALA A 132 4.12 3.52 7.54
CA ALA A 132 4.24 3.71 8.98
C ALA A 132 5.66 4.15 9.38
N LEU A 133 6.70 3.50 8.85
CA LEU A 133 8.09 3.87 9.11
C LEU A 133 8.43 5.26 8.54
N PHE A 134 7.92 5.59 7.36
CA PHE A 134 8.02 6.94 6.81
C PHE A 134 7.34 7.96 7.72
N THR A 135 6.14 7.67 8.22
CA THR A 135 5.39 8.56 9.12
C THR A 135 6.10 8.74 10.47
N GLU A 136 6.73 7.70 11.01
CA GLU A 136 7.58 7.80 12.20
C GLU A 136 8.74 8.79 12.00
N ARG A 137 9.34 8.79 10.80
CA ARG A 137 10.49 9.63 10.44
C ARG A 137 10.11 11.07 10.04
N HIS A 138 8.93 11.24 9.42
CA HIS A 138 8.45 12.48 8.81
C HIS A 138 6.98 12.76 9.15
N PRO A 139 6.60 12.83 10.44
CA PRO A 139 5.21 13.04 10.83
C PRO A 139 4.63 14.37 10.32
N GLU A 140 5.48 15.38 10.11
CA GLU A 140 5.09 16.69 9.60
C GLU A 140 4.57 16.67 8.15
N ARG A 141 4.85 15.61 7.40
CA ARG A 141 4.40 15.45 6.01
C ARG A 141 3.11 14.64 5.88
N VAL A 142 2.58 14.10 6.98
CA VAL A 142 1.43 13.20 6.98
C VAL A 142 0.28 13.82 7.78
N ALA A 143 -0.84 14.07 7.12
CA ALA A 143 -2.06 14.54 7.78
C ALA A 143 -2.81 13.39 8.46
N LYS A 144 -3.01 12.29 7.73
CA LYS A 144 -3.68 11.08 8.22
C LYS A 144 -3.03 9.85 7.61
N LEU A 145 -2.94 8.76 8.38
CA LEU A 145 -2.32 7.50 8.00
C LEU A 145 -3.31 6.34 8.01
N ALA A 146 -3.45 5.64 6.88
CA ALA A 146 -4.24 4.41 6.79
C ALA A 146 -3.31 3.20 6.55
N LEU A 147 -3.37 2.21 7.44
CA LEU A 147 -2.59 0.99 7.41
C LEU A 147 -3.50 -0.20 7.12
N ASP A 148 -3.42 -0.75 5.90
CA ASP A 148 -4.25 -1.86 5.45
C ASP A 148 -3.42 -3.14 5.35
N ALA A 149 -4.02 -4.26 5.77
CA ALA A 149 -3.36 -5.57 5.76
C ALA A 149 -1.98 -5.53 6.44
N PHE A 150 -1.90 -4.78 7.52
CA PHE A 150 -0.69 -4.43 8.26
C PHE A 150 -0.26 -5.56 9.21
N VAL A 151 1.01 -5.61 9.51
CA VAL A 151 1.60 -6.48 10.54
C VAL A 151 2.60 -5.66 11.36
N TRP A 152 2.61 -5.81 12.67
CA TRP A 152 3.54 -5.10 13.55
C TRP A 152 4.67 -6.00 14.05
N THR A 153 4.37 -6.95 14.93
CA THR A 153 5.35 -7.94 15.44
C THR A 153 5.30 -9.25 14.66
N GLY A 154 4.19 -9.50 13.99
CA GLY A 154 3.91 -10.75 13.27
C GLY A 154 3.38 -11.86 14.19
N GLU A 155 3.04 -11.55 15.43
CA GLU A 155 2.41 -12.51 16.32
C GLU A 155 1.02 -12.92 15.80
N GLY A 156 0.71 -14.21 15.82
CA GLY A 156 -0.54 -14.75 15.32
C GLY A 156 -0.68 -14.72 13.78
N SER A 157 0.37 -14.37 13.04
CA SER A 157 0.36 -14.34 11.57
C SER A 157 0.67 -15.72 10.98
N HIS A 158 -0.38 -16.48 10.64
CA HIS A 158 -0.22 -17.78 10.00
C HIS A 158 0.58 -17.70 8.68
N THR A 159 0.37 -16.67 7.88
CA THR A 159 1.10 -16.49 6.61
C THR A 159 2.59 -16.22 6.85
N LEU A 160 2.96 -15.42 7.85
CA LEU A 160 4.38 -15.19 8.16
C LEU A 160 5.04 -16.45 8.70
N ASP A 161 4.35 -17.25 9.50
CA ASP A 161 4.89 -18.53 10.01
C ASP A 161 5.23 -19.49 8.86
N GLN A 162 4.41 -19.54 7.80
CA GLN A 162 4.76 -20.31 6.60
C GLN A 162 5.92 -19.68 5.81
N ARG A 163 5.97 -18.34 5.71
CA ARG A 163 7.06 -17.62 5.02
C ARG A 163 8.40 -17.75 5.73
N LYS A 164 8.42 -17.74 7.06
CA LYS A 164 9.65 -17.95 7.88
C LYS A 164 10.38 -19.25 7.52
N LYS A 165 9.65 -20.30 7.11
CA LYS A 165 10.23 -21.57 6.65
C LYS A 165 11.08 -21.42 5.38
N LYS A 166 10.79 -20.37 4.57
CA LYS A 166 11.51 -20.04 3.33
C LYS A 166 12.51 -18.90 3.50
N LEU A 167 12.76 -18.45 4.73
CA LEU A 167 13.72 -17.37 4.98
C LEU A 167 15.11 -17.60 4.37
N PRO A 168 15.71 -18.81 4.43
CA PRO A 168 17.00 -19.08 3.77
C PRO A 168 16.97 -18.80 2.26
N GLU A 169 15.85 -19.08 1.57
CA GLU A 169 15.70 -18.80 0.15
C GLU A 169 15.67 -17.28 -0.12
N PHE A 170 15.00 -16.50 0.75
CA PHE A 170 14.94 -15.05 0.61
C PHE A 170 16.29 -14.36 0.92
N LEU A 171 17.07 -14.93 1.82
CA LEU A 171 18.42 -14.43 2.15
C LEU A 171 19.46 -14.75 1.07
N ALA A 172 19.23 -15.80 0.30
CA ALA A 172 20.19 -16.27 -0.72
C ALA A 172 20.20 -15.41 -1.98
N GLN A 173 19.21 -14.53 -2.18
CA GLN A 173 19.08 -13.72 -3.41
C GLN A 173 18.35 -12.42 -3.14
N ASN A 174 18.71 -11.36 -3.87
CA ASN A 174 18.08 -10.05 -3.74
C ASN A 174 16.72 -9.95 -4.42
N ARG A 175 16.45 -10.84 -5.37
CA ARG A 175 15.17 -10.89 -6.11
C ARG A 175 14.71 -12.35 -6.26
N ARG A 176 13.42 -12.57 -6.30
CA ARG A 176 12.78 -13.86 -6.57
C ARG A 176 11.89 -13.76 -7.82
N PRO A 177 11.86 -14.78 -8.66
CA PRO A 177 10.98 -14.81 -9.83
C PRO A 177 9.51 -14.79 -9.39
N ILE A 178 8.66 -14.22 -10.25
CA ILE A 178 7.21 -14.30 -10.13
C ILE A 178 6.62 -14.80 -11.44
N ASP A 179 5.51 -15.50 -11.32
CA ASP A 179 4.72 -16.00 -12.43
C ASP A 179 3.22 -15.84 -12.13
N ARG A 180 2.39 -16.24 -13.05
CA ARG A 180 0.94 -16.15 -12.93
C ARG A 180 0.41 -16.95 -11.74
N ASP A 181 0.94 -18.12 -11.49
CA ASP A 181 0.51 -18.98 -10.38
C ASP A 181 0.84 -18.34 -9.04
N PHE A 182 2.03 -17.73 -8.94
CA PHE A 182 2.39 -16.94 -7.77
C PHE A 182 1.41 -15.78 -7.56
N VAL A 183 1.08 -15.00 -8.59
CA VAL A 183 0.13 -13.88 -8.49
C VAL A 183 -1.26 -14.37 -8.07
N HIS A 184 -1.75 -15.45 -8.67
CA HIS A 184 -3.03 -16.07 -8.29
C HIS A 184 -3.02 -16.55 -6.82
N SER A 185 -1.88 -17.03 -6.32
CA SER A 185 -1.75 -17.49 -4.94
C SER A 185 -1.97 -16.38 -3.91
N ILE A 186 -1.69 -15.11 -4.24
CA ILE A 186 -1.93 -13.96 -3.37
C ILE A 186 -3.42 -13.88 -2.97
N PHE A 187 -4.32 -14.20 -3.90
CA PHE A 187 -5.76 -14.09 -3.72
C PHE A 187 -6.42 -15.35 -3.16
N LYS A 188 -5.79 -16.52 -3.32
CA LYS A 188 -6.36 -17.82 -2.91
C LYS A 188 -5.85 -18.27 -1.55
N ARG A 189 -4.72 -17.73 -1.12
CA ARG A 189 -3.99 -18.17 0.07
C ARG A 189 -4.82 -18.10 1.36
N ASP A 190 -5.48 -16.98 1.59
CA ASP A 190 -6.18 -16.72 2.84
C ASP A 190 -7.64 -17.18 2.76
N HIS A 191 -8.35 -16.83 1.67
CA HIS A 191 -9.71 -17.28 1.40
C HIS A 191 -10.04 -17.17 -0.10
N PRO A 192 -10.35 -18.27 -0.81
CA PRO A 192 -10.47 -18.28 -2.27
C PRO A 192 -11.69 -17.52 -2.82
N ASP A 193 -12.77 -17.37 -2.04
CA ASP A 193 -14.04 -16.85 -2.53
C ASP A 193 -14.23 -15.34 -2.37
N THR A 194 -13.24 -14.64 -1.80
CA THR A 194 -13.32 -13.19 -1.57
C THR A 194 -13.03 -12.37 -2.82
N THR A 195 -12.50 -12.98 -3.88
CA THR A 195 -12.22 -12.36 -5.18
C THR A 195 -12.85 -13.14 -6.33
N ASP A 196 -12.81 -12.61 -7.53
CA ASP A 196 -13.28 -13.25 -8.76
C ASP A 196 -12.13 -13.45 -9.77
N ALA A 197 -12.31 -14.42 -10.68
CA ALA A 197 -11.29 -14.79 -11.65
C ALA A 197 -10.96 -13.66 -12.65
N VAL A 198 -11.92 -12.80 -12.98
CA VAL A 198 -11.70 -11.68 -13.92
C VAL A 198 -10.75 -10.68 -13.30
N THR A 199 -10.97 -10.32 -12.04
CA THR A 199 -10.10 -9.40 -11.28
C THR A 199 -8.69 -9.98 -11.11
N VAL A 200 -8.59 -11.26 -10.72
CA VAL A 200 -7.27 -11.91 -10.50
C VAL A 200 -6.47 -11.99 -11.79
N ASN A 201 -7.13 -12.34 -12.92
CA ASN A 201 -6.46 -12.39 -14.22
C ASN A 201 -6.02 -11.01 -14.70
N ALA A 202 -6.87 -9.99 -14.58
CA ALA A 202 -6.52 -8.61 -14.94
C ALA A 202 -5.32 -8.11 -14.11
N PHE A 203 -5.30 -8.42 -12.81
CA PHE A 203 -4.19 -8.08 -11.94
C PHE A 203 -2.90 -8.81 -12.33
N ALA A 204 -2.98 -10.12 -12.64
CA ALA A 204 -1.83 -10.90 -13.08
C ALA A 204 -1.25 -10.40 -14.42
N ASP A 205 -2.12 -10.07 -15.37
CA ASP A 205 -1.71 -9.48 -16.64
C ASP A 205 -0.99 -8.15 -16.45
N ALA A 206 -1.51 -7.30 -15.57
CA ALA A 206 -0.94 -5.99 -15.28
C ALA A 206 0.44 -6.10 -14.59
N ILE A 207 0.57 -6.94 -13.57
CA ILE A 207 1.84 -7.15 -12.85
C ILE A 207 2.91 -7.72 -13.78
N LEU A 208 2.59 -8.79 -14.51
CA LEU A 208 3.57 -9.50 -15.35
C LEU A 208 3.98 -8.72 -16.62
N THR A 209 3.29 -7.61 -16.91
CA THR A 209 3.73 -6.65 -17.94
C THR A 209 4.90 -5.79 -17.44
N LEU A 210 4.99 -5.57 -16.12
CA LEU A 210 5.96 -4.67 -15.48
C LEU A 210 7.14 -5.41 -14.84
N ASP A 211 6.88 -6.60 -14.28
CA ASP A 211 7.84 -7.33 -13.48
C ASP A 211 7.82 -8.84 -13.77
N ASP A 212 9.00 -9.42 -13.87
CA ASP A 212 9.26 -10.88 -13.93
C ASP A 212 9.82 -11.42 -12.60
N SER A 213 10.23 -10.52 -11.74
CA SER A 213 10.81 -10.81 -10.43
C SER A 213 10.53 -9.68 -9.44
N MET A 214 10.55 -10.03 -8.14
CA MET A 214 10.29 -9.08 -7.06
C MET A 214 11.41 -9.11 -6.03
N PRO A 215 11.75 -7.94 -5.41
CA PRO A 215 12.71 -7.87 -4.32
C PRO A 215 12.37 -8.81 -3.15
N THR A 216 13.39 -9.30 -2.45
CA THR A 216 13.22 -10.19 -1.28
C THR A 216 13.26 -9.46 0.05
N GLY A 217 13.79 -8.23 0.10
CA GLY A 217 14.08 -7.53 1.36
C GLY A 217 12.89 -7.32 2.27
N THR A 218 11.73 -6.98 1.72
CA THR A 218 10.51 -6.84 2.52
C THR A 218 10.06 -8.17 3.15
N TYR A 219 10.34 -9.31 2.49
CA TYR A 219 10.07 -10.64 3.06
C TYR A 219 11.09 -11.01 4.13
N VAL A 220 12.37 -10.69 3.92
CA VAL A 220 13.42 -10.85 4.93
C VAL A 220 13.06 -10.05 6.18
N ASP A 221 12.69 -8.79 6.03
CA ASP A 221 12.31 -7.93 7.15
C ASP A 221 11.12 -8.50 7.93
N MET A 222 10.01 -8.81 7.24
CA MET A 222 8.82 -9.35 7.88
C MET A 222 9.03 -10.73 8.52
N CYS A 223 9.95 -11.55 8.01
CA CYS A 223 10.22 -12.88 8.54
C CYS A 223 11.26 -12.90 9.69
N SER A 224 12.11 -11.86 9.83
CA SER A 224 13.26 -11.93 10.73
C SER A 224 13.55 -10.68 11.56
N LYS A 225 12.90 -9.53 11.27
CA LYS A 225 13.28 -8.26 11.91
C LYS A 225 12.12 -7.49 12.57
N LEU A 226 10.88 -8.01 12.53
CA LEU A 226 9.75 -7.34 13.20
C LEU A 226 9.94 -7.29 14.72
N PRO A 227 9.52 -6.21 15.39
CA PRO A 227 8.91 -4.99 14.82
C PRO A 227 9.95 -4.03 14.23
N LEU A 228 9.58 -3.34 13.13
CA LEU A 228 10.46 -2.40 12.40
C LEU A 228 10.24 -0.93 12.79
N LEU A 229 9.21 -0.64 13.56
CA LEU A 229 8.80 0.71 13.92
C LEU A 229 8.21 0.74 15.34
N ASP A 230 8.22 1.92 15.92
CA ASP A 230 7.69 2.21 17.25
C ASP A 230 6.33 2.94 17.13
N PRO A 231 5.19 2.30 17.47
CA PRO A 231 3.88 2.93 17.37
C PRO A 231 3.74 4.20 18.20
N THR A 232 4.52 4.35 19.29
CA THR A 232 4.46 5.56 20.15
C THR A 232 4.99 6.82 19.46
N LYS A 233 5.70 6.66 18.34
CA LYS A 233 6.21 7.77 17.52
C LYS A 233 5.30 8.15 16.37
N ILE A 234 4.25 7.40 16.11
CA ILE A 234 3.24 7.72 15.09
C ILE A 234 2.20 8.65 15.72
N THR A 235 2.45 9.95 15.64
CA THR A 235 1.65 10.98 16.33
C THR A 235 0.46 11.48 15.51
N VAL A 236 0.31 11.06 14.25
CA VAL A 236 -0.75 11.49 13.35
C VAL A 236 -2.04 10.68 13.55
N SER A 237 -3.18 11.25 13.15
CA SER A 237 -4.45 10.53 13.11
C SER A 237 -4.32 9.28 12.22
N SER A 238 -4.72 8.11 12.73
CA SER A 238 -4.45 6.84 12.05
C SER A 238 -5.66 5.91 12.04
N ILE A 239 -5.83 5.16 10.94
CA ILE A 239 -6.78 4.06 10.86
C ILE A 239 -6.05 2.75 10.52
N ILE A 240 -6.40 1.68 11.23
CA ILE A 240 -5.97 0.33 10.91
C ILE A 240 -7.13 -0.39 10.24
N LEU A 241 -6.89 -0.93 9.05
CA LEU A 241 -7.82 -1.71 8.26
C LEU A 241 -7.37 -3.18 8.23
N ARG A 242 -8.26 -4.09 8.58
CA ARG A 242 -8.00 -5.52 8.57
C ARG A 242 -9.09 -6.26 7.80
N GLY A 243 -8.71 -7.01 6.78
CA GLY A 243 -9.63 -7.96 6.14
C GLY A 243 -10.03 -9.08 7.11
N GLU A 244 -11.32 -9.48 7.09
CA GLU A 244 -11.84 -10.58 7.94
C GLU A 244 -10.99 -11.86 7.81
N TYR A 245 -10.54 -12.16 6.57
CA TYR A 245 -9.77 -13.37 6.24
C TYR A 245 -8.27 -13.11 5.99
N ASP A 246 -7.75 -11.95 6.38
CA ASP A 246 -6.32 -11.66 6.17
C ASP A 246 -5.44 -12.52 7.09
N GLY A 247 -4.66 -13.42 6.50
CA GLY A 247 -3.77 -14.33 7.21
C GLY A 247 -2.43 -13.73 7.61
N ILE A 248 -2.13 -12.49 7.18
CA ILE A 248 -0.90 -11.77 7.60
C ILE A 248 -1.15 -10.94 8.85
N ALA A 249 -2.30 -10.28 8.92
CA ALA A 249 -2.66 -9.34 9.96
C ALA A 249 -3.27 -10.07 11.17
N GLY A 250 -2.47 -10.43 12.16
CA GLY A 250 -2.93 -10.98 13.43
C GLY A 250 -3.82 -9.97 14.17
N MET A 251 -5.00 -10.40 14.66
CA MET A 251 -5.94 -9.49 15.34
C MET A 251 -5.34 -8.87 16.58
N ASP A 252 -4.77 -9.70 17.46
CA ASP A 252 -4.21 -9.24 18.74
C ASP A 252 -2.97 -8.36 18.53
N ASP A 253 -2.11 -8.70 17.56
CA ASP A 253 -0.95 -7.90 17.16
C ASP A 253 -1.37 -6.48 16.74
N LEU A 254 -2.44 -6.38 15.94
CA LEU A 254 -2.95 -5.08 15.50
C LEU A 254 -3.67 -4.30 16.61
N ILE A 255 -4.36 -4.98 17.52
CA ILE A 255 -5.01 -4.32 18.66
C ILE A 255 -3.94 -3.78 19.62
N ASP A 256 -2.86 -4.50 19.85
CA ASP A 256 -1.77 -4.03 20.70
C ASP A 256 -1.02 -2.84 20.06
N PHE A 257 -0.78 -2.89 18.76
CA PHE A 257 -0.29 -1.72 18.01
C PHE A 257 -1.24 -0.52 18.16
N TYR A 258 -2.54 -0.72 17.95
CA TYR A 258 -3.57 0.32 18.06
C TYR A 258 -3.59 0.98 19.45
N LYS A 259 -3.47 0.18 20.53
CA LYS A 259 -3.45 0.72 21.90
C LYS A 259 -2.28 1.68 22.13
N LEU A 260 -1.12 1.40 21.52
CA LEU A 260 0.11 2.17 21.69
C LEU A 260 0.16 3.47 20.88
N LEU A 261 -0.68 3.62 19.85
CA LEU A 261 -0.75 4.89 19.09
C LEU A 261 -1.14 6.05 20.02
N PRO A 262 -0.34 7.13 20.09
CA PRO A 262 -0.57 8.21 21.06
C PRO A 262 -1.73 9.13 20.68
N ASN A 263 -2.02 9.30 19.38
CA ASN A 263 -3.12 10.16 18.94
C ASN A 263 -4.46 9.47 19.19
N MET A 264 -5.34 10.12 19.96
CA MET A 264 -6.66 9.57 20.28
C MET A 264 -7.66 9.66 19.13
N ASN A 265 -7.38 10.46 18.08
CA ASN A 265 -8.13 10.41 16.82
C ASN A 265 -7.64 9.22 15.97
N LYS A 266 -7.90 8.01 16.46
CA LYS A 266 -7.49 6.74 15.85
C LYS A 266 -8.67 5.79 15.69
N GLN A 267 -8.63 4.97 14.64
CA GLN A 267 -9.72 4.03 14.30
C GLN A 267 -9.17 2.63 14.03
N PHE A 268 -10.01 1.62 14.23
CA PHE A 268 -9.75 0.24 13.87
C PHE A 268 -10.99 -0.32 13.16
N SER A 269 -10.82 -0.90 11.97
CA SER A 269 -11.93 -1.45 11.20
C SER A 269 -11.63 -2.86 10.70
N VAL A 270 -12.53 -3.79 10.96
CA VAL A 270 -12.52 -5.13 10.37
C VAL A 270 -13.45 -5.14 9.16
N MET A 271 -12.94 -5.48 7.99
CA MET A 271 -13.66 -5.44 6.73
C MET A 271 -14.19 -6.83 6.36
N ARG A 272 -15.52 -6.99 6.42
CA ARG A 272 -16.18 -8.26 6.16
C ARG A 272 -15.99 -8.74 4.72
N GLY A 273 -15.66 -10.02 4.55
CA GLY A 273 -15.49 -10.65 3.24
C GLY A 273 -14.27 -10.16 2.47
N ILE A 274 -13.31 -9.54 3.14
CA ILE A 274 -12.04 -9.08 2.59
C ILE A 274 -10.92 -10.00 3.09
N SER A 275 -10.02 -10.40 2.20
CA SER A 275 -8.74 -11.02 2.52
C SER A 275 -7.60 -10.02 2.32
N HIS A 276 -6.39 -10.44 1.96
CA HIS A 276 -5.18 -9.61 2.02
C HIS A 276 -5.16 -8.43 1.03
N ALA A 277 -5.58 -8.62 -0.22
CA ALA A 277 -5.49 -7.57 -1.27
C ALA A 277 -6.81 -6.79 -1.36
N SER A 278 -7.05 -5.84 -0.46
CA SER A 278 -8.34 -5.22 -0.17
C SER A 278 -9.05 -4.62 -1.39
N PHE A 279 -8.32 -3.90 -2.27
CA PHE A 279 -8.92 -3.24 -3.44
C PHE A 279 -9.32 -4.20 -4.56
N GLN A 280 -8.75 -5.41 -4.61
CA GLN A 280 -9.06 -6.43 -5.61
C GLN A 280 -10.12 -7.42 -5.12
N GLN A 281 -10.66 -7.26 -3.93
CA GLN A 281 -11.71 -8.13 -3.38
C GLN A 281 -13.10 -7.77 -3.91
N LYS A 282 -14.08 -8.68 -3.78
CA LYS A 282 -15.47 -8.41 -4.17
C LYS A 282 -16.07 -7.23 -3.40
N ASN A 283 -15.71 -7.08 -2.12
CA ASN A 283 -16.22 -6.02 -1.24
C ASN A 283 -15.36 -4.74 -1.25
N TYR A 284 -14.56 -4.50 -2.30
CA TYR A 284 -13.63 -3.36 -2.40
C TYR A 284 -14.26 -1.98 -2.15
N MET A 285 -15.52 -1.78 -2.54
CA MET A 285 -16.20 -0.49 -2.31
C MET A 285 -16.32 -0.15 -0.82
N MET A 286 -16.41 -1.16 0.05
CA MET A 286 -16.38 -0.95 1.50
C MET A 286 -15.09 -0.24 1.92
N VAL A 287 -13.96 -0.66 1.37
CA VAL A 287 -12.64 -0.07 1.67
C VAL A 287 -12.60 1.40 1.26
N TYR A 288 -13.10 1.73 0.06
CA TYR A 288 -13.16 3.11 -0.42
C TYR A 288 -14.01 4.00 0.49
N HIS A 289 -15.19 3.53 0.89
CA HIS A 289 -16.08 4.30 1.77
C HIS A 289 -15.49 4.51 3.17
N ILE A 290 -14.82 3.50 3.75
CA ILE A 290 -14.15 3.63 5.04
C ILE A 290 -13.02 4.65 4.95
N LEU A 291 -12.16 4.56 3.93
CA LEU A 291 -11.06 5.50 3.71
C LEU A 291 -11.57 6.92 3.46
N ASN A 292 -12.57 7.09 2.61
CA ASN A 292 -13.15 8.40 2.35
C ASN A 292 -13.70 9.04 3.63
N SER A 293 -14.46 8.27 4.41
CA SER A 293 -14.99 8.75 5.70
C SER A 293 -13.86 9.16 6.65
N PHE A 294 -12.80 8.36 6.74
CA PHE A 294 -11.66 8.68 7.58
C PHE A 294 -10.91 9.94 7.11
N TYR A 295 -10.65 10.07 5.82
CA TYR A 295 -9.90 11.19 5.27
C TYR A 295 -10.67 12.51 5.32
N THR A 296 -11.98 12.48 5.13
CA THR A 296 -12.85 13.68 5.17
C THR A 296 -13.39 14.00 6.55
N MET A 297 -13.14 13.15 7.54
CA MET A 297 -13.59 13.39 8.92
C MET A 297 -12.99 14.70 9.45
N PRO A 298 -13.82 15.63 9.95
CA PRO A 298 -13.31 16.86 10.53
C PRO A 298 -12.49 16.58 11.80
N GLU A 299 -11.57 17.48 12.11
CA GLU A 299 -10.86 17.43 13.39
C GLU A 299 -11.85 17.55 14.57
N PRO A 300 -11.60 16.83 15.67
CA PRO A 300 -12.46 16.93 16.85
C PRO A 300 -12.50 18.36 17.39
N ALA A 301 -13.71 18.88 17.65
CA ALA A 301 -13.88 20.20 18.25
C ALA A 301 -13.42 20.23 19.72
N TYR A 302 -13.58 19.11 20.43
CA TYR A 302 -13.06 18.91 21.78
C TYR A 302 -11.82 18.02 21.73
N GLN A 303 -10.70 18.49 22.26
CA GLN A 303 -9.41 17.80 22.20
C GLN A 303 -8.83 17.47 23.58
N GLY A 304 -9.64 17.60 24.66
CA GLY A 304 -9.24 17.35 26.04
C GLY A 304 -9.00 18.62 26.85
#